data_e1283b23fdd0679d43eba766d53710e4
#
_entry.id   e1283b23fdd0679d43eba766d53710e4
#
_cell.length_a   1.000
_cell.length_b   1.000
_cell.length_c   1.000
_cell.angle_alpha   90.00
_cell.angle_beta   90.00
_cell.angle_gamma   90.00
#
_symmetry.space_group_name_H-M   'P 1'
#
loop_
_entity.id
_entity.type
_entity.pdbx_description
1 polymer ?
#
loop_
_entity_poly.entity_id
_entity_poly.type
_entity_poly.pdbx_seq_one_letter_code
_entity_poly.pdbx_strand_id
1 'polypeptide(L)'
;MKKMIWAVACAVILMGCAEEPSMTTLADPSPDQELASTKGGLSLLLEEQSYTGSPSVIRSTIMNDSMQDFGYGEYFHIELKQKDGWHILTHSDAVFIKNPHLNDFGHVLMAGSEMDMKFSIDELGIELAPGEYRIVKTFLSQGNSFYEVTVAQPFTVN
;
A
#
# COMPACT_ATOMS: atom_id res chain seq x y z
N MET A 1 3.79 -69.11 -30.01
CA MET A 1 3.51 -67.72 -30.41
C MET A 1 3.12 -66.93 -29.14
N LYS A 2 4.09 -66.17 -28.57
CA LYS A 2 3.86 -65.35 -27.36
C LYS A 2 3.58 -63.92 -27.82
N LYS A 3 2.36 -63.45 -27.55
CA LYS A 3 1.96 -62.06 -27.79
C LYS A 3 2.42 -61.21 -26.60
N MET A 4 3.37 -60.32 -26.83
CA MET A 4 3.88 -59.36 -25.88
C MET A 4 3.01 -58.10 -25.96
N ILE A 5 2.23 -57.83 -24.90
CA ILE A 5 1.40 -56.62 -24.79
C ILE A 5 2.27 -55.54 -24.15
N TRP A 6 2.53 -54.49 -24.90
CA TRP A 6 3.18 -53.27 -24.41
C TRP A 6 2.11 -52.38 -23.80
N ALA A 7 2.18 -52.18 -22.48
CA ALA A 7 1.38 -51.18 -21.77
C ALA A 7 2.14 -49.84 -21.83
N VAL A 8 1.60 -48.89 -22.59
CA VAL A 8 2.07 -47.49 -22.60
C VAL A 8 1.45 -46.79 -21.44
N ALA A 9 2.22 -46.48 -20.40
CA ALA A 9 1.79 -45.65 -19.27
C ALA A 9 1.90 -44.17 -19.69
N CYS A 10 0.76 -43.52 -19.97
CA CYS A 10 0.68 -42.08 -20.11
C CYS A 10 0.80 -41.41 -18.73
N ALA A 11 1.98 -40.87 -18.41
CA ALA A 11 2.15 -39.98 -17.27
C ALA A 11 1.57 -38.61 -17.63
N VAL A 12 0.40 -38.30 -17.11
CA VAL A 12 -0.18 -36.98 -17.19
C VAL A 12 0.54 -36.12 -16.16
N ILE A 13 1.44 -35.25 -16.59
CA ILE A 13 2.06 -34.23 -15.78
C ILE A 13 1.01 -33.13 -15.64
N LEU A 14 0.34 -33.08 -14.49
CA LEU A 14 -0.46 -31.92 -14.06
C LEU A 14 0.53 -30.80 -13.70
N MET A 15 0.85 -29.93 -14.68
CA MET A 15 1.42 -28.63 -14.39
C MET A 15 0.33 -27.81 -13.69
N GLY A 16 0.37 -27.81 -12.37
CA GLY A 16 -0.37 -26.83 -11.59
C GLY A 16 0.20 -25.46 -11.93
N CYS A 17 -0.59 -24.62 -12.59
CA CYS A 17 -0.33 -23.18 -12.60
C CYS A 17 -0.47 -22.71 -11.15
N ALA A 18 0.63 -22.54 -10.45
CA ALA A 18 0.65 -21.63 -9.32
C ALA A 18 0.39 -20.24 -9.93
N GLU A 19 -0.78 -19.66 -9.73
CA GLU A 19 -0.99 -18.25 -9.95
C GLU A 19 -0.04 -17.53 -8.99
N GLU A 20 1.04 -16.97 -9.54
CA GLU A 20 1.83 -16.00 -8.79
C GLU A 20 0.87 -14.89 -8.39
N PRO A 21 0.91 -14.39 -7.14
CA PRO A 21 0.09 -13.27 -6.73
C PRO A 21 0.43 -12.09 -7.64
N SER A 22 -0.39 -11.87 -8.64
CA SER A 22 -0.19 -10.77 -9.58
C SER A 22 -0.60 -9.48 -8.87
N MET A 23 0.40 -8.70 -8.49
CA MET A 23 0.20 -7.34 -8.04
C MET A 23 -0.51 -6.57 -9.16
N THR A 24 -1.72 -6.09 -8.89
CA THR A 24 -2.53 -5.37 -9.85
C THR A 24 -2.68 -3.91 -9.44
N THR A 25 -2.73 -3.04 -10.45
CA THR A 25 -2.98 -1.61 -10.27
C THR A 25 -4.28 -1.21 -10.93
N LEU A 26 -4.83 -0.05 -10.57
CA LEU A 26 -5.85 0.59 -11.38
C LEU A 26 -5.27 0.90 -12.76
N ALA A 27 -6.12 0.80 -13.81
CA ALA A 27 -5.70 0.99 -15.19
C ALA A 27 -5.27 2.43 -15.47
N ASP A 28 -5.98 3.40 -14.88
CA ASP A 28 -5.67 4.81 -15.02
C ASP A 28 -4.63 5.25 -13.98
N PRO A 29 -3.73 6.18 -14.32
CA PRO A 29 -2.84 6.81 -13.36
C PRO A 29 -3.60 7.49 -12.23
N SER A 30 -3.00 7.57 -11.06
CA SER A 30 -3.53 8.33 -9.93
C SER A 30 -3.83 9.77 -10.32
N PRO A 31 -4.92 10.36 -9.82
CA PRO A 31 -5.29 11.73 -10.18
C PRO A 31 -4.26 12.78 -9.72
N ASP A 32 -3.53 12.53 -8.64
CA ASP A 32 -2.47 13.41 -8.15
C ASP A 32 -1.10 12.74 -8.30
N GLN A 33 -0.36 13.17 -9.30
CA GLN A 33 0.95 12.62 -9.64
C GLN A 33 2.10 13.25 -8.84
N GLU A 34 1.89 14.44 -8.26
CA GLU A 34 2.93 15.26 -7.63
C GLU A 34 2.74 15.39 -6.11
N LEU A 35 2.28 14.31 -5.45
CA LEU A 35 2.18 14.29 -4.01
C LEU A 35 3.56 14.40 -3.37
N ALA A 36 3.69 15.32 -2.41
CA ALA A 36 4.90 15.50 -1.62
C ALA A 36 4.79 14.80 -0.26
N SER A 37 5.93 14.52 0.36
CA SER A 37 5.98 14.00 1.73
C SER A 37 5.65 15.04 2.79
N THR A 38 5.62 16.32 2.40
CA THR A 38 5.26 17.44 3.28
C THR A 38 4.27 18.35 2.56
N LYS A 39 3.12 18.62 3.19
CA LYS A 39 2.08 19.52 2.68
C LYS A 39 1.23 20.05 3.83
N GLY A 40 0.94 21.36 3.82
CA GLY A 40 0.04 21.97 4.81
C GLY A 40 0.50 21.87 6.26
N GLY A 41 1.80 21.74 6.50
CA GLY A 41 2.40 21.54 7.82
C GLY A 41 2.42 20.08 8.28
N LEU A 42 1.86 19.15 7.50
CA LEU A 42 1.98 17.72 7.74
C LEU A 42 3.19 17.14 7.01
N SER A 43 3.92 16.25 7.66
CA SER A 43 5.04 15.52 7.08
C SER A 43 4.91 14.03 7.37
N LEU A 44 5.12 13.20 6.34
CA LEU A 44 5.20 11.74 6.43
C LEU A 44 6.64 11.32 6.17
N LEU A 45 7.25 10.67 7.15
CA LEU A 45 8.63 10.16 7.09
C LEU A 45 8.65 8.66 7.34
N LEU A 46 9.20 7.89 6.42
CA LEU A 46 9.41 6.45 6.61
C LEU A 46 10.74 6.21 7.33
N GLU A 47 10.78 5.25 8.26
CA GLU A 47 12.03 4.83 8.93
C GLU A 47 13.03 4.26 7.91
N GLU A 48 12.53 3.51 6.92
CA GLU A 48 13.31 2.94 5.83
C GLU A 48 12.71 3.33 4.49
N GLN A 49 13.55 3.64 3.52
CA GLN A 49 13.14 4.00 2.16
C GLN A 49 13.54 2.93 1.12
N SER A 50 14.17 1.84 1.55
CA SER A 50 14.56 0.74 0.67
C SER A 50 14.46 -0.59 1.42
N TYR A 51 13.81 -1.56 0.80
CA TYR A 51 13.56 -2.89 1.36
C TYR A 51 14.14 -3.95 0.45
N THR A 52 14.67 -5.02 1.06
CA THR A 52 15.02 -6.25 0.33
C THR A 52 13.84 -7.19 0.40
N GLY A 53 13.10 -7.30 -0.72
CA GLY A 53 11.82 -8.01 -0.78
C GLY A 53 10.66 -7.22 -0.18
N SER A 54 9.43 -7.78 -0.29
CA SER A 54 8.21 -7.14 0.22
C SER A 54 8.25 -7.00 1.74
N PRO A 55 8.17 -5.78 2.30
CA PRO A 55 8.06 -5.61 3.74
C PRO A 55 6.66 -6.00 4.23
N SER A 56 6.56 -6.67 5.37
CA SER A 56 5.27 -6.95 6.02
C SER A 56 4.63 -5.67 6.59
N VAL A 57 5.46 -4.78 7.11
CA VAL A 57 5.06 -3.53 7.76
C VAL A 57 6.07 -2.44 7.45
N ILE A 58 5.60 -1.28 7.06
CA ILE A 58 6.40 -0.07 6.89
C ILE A 58 6.13 0.85 8.08
N ARG A 59 7.20 1.23 8.80
CA ARG A 59 7.12 2.14 9.95
C ARG A 59 7.35 3.57 9.52
N SER A 60 6.65 4.48 10.16
CA SER A 60 6.74 5.90 9.84
C SER A 60 6.49 6.76 11.05
N THR A 61 6.96 8.01 10.97
CA THR A 61 6.57 9.10 11.84
C THR A 61 5.80 10.13 11.01
N ILE A 62 4.67 10.58 11.53
CA ILE A 62 3.88 11.67 10.97
C ILE A 62 3.96 12.86 11.92
N MET A 63 4.37 14.01 11.39
CA MET A 63 4.49 15.26 12.16
C MET A 63 3.44 16.25 11.68
N ASN A 64 2.90 17.01 12.63
CA ASN A 64 2.02 18.13 12.37
C ASN A 64 2.66 19.41 12.91
N ASP A 65 3.42 20.09 12.07
CA ASP A 65 4.07 21.38 12.40
C ASP A 65 3.15 22.58 12.15
N SER A 66 1.86 22.33 11.87
CA SER A 66 0.87 23.38 11.68
C SER A 66 0.27 23.85 13.00
N MET A 67 -0.55 24.89 12.91
CA MET A 67 -1.34 25.39 14.04
C MET A 67 -2.77 24.81 14.10
N GLN A 68 -3.05 23.75 13.32
CA GLN A 68 -4.38 23.14 13.22
C GLN A 68 -4.30 21.65 13.55
N ASP A 69 -5.36 21.16 14.16
CA ASP A 69 -5.55 19.73 14.35
C ASP A 69 -6.00 19.07 13.04
N PHE A 70 -5.57 17.84 12.81
CA PHE A 70 -5.96 17.03 11.66
C PHE A 70 -6.59 15.71 12.10
N GLY A 71 -7.79 15.43 11.59
CA GLY A 71 -8.42 14.14 11.69
C GLY A 71 -7.82 13.15 10.70
N TYR A 72 -7.74 11.88 11.07
CA TYR A 72 -7.30 10.81 10.19
C TYR A 72 -8.01 9.49 10.51
N GLY A 73 -7.99 8.56 9.55
CA GLY A 73 -8.37 7.16 9.72
C GLY A 73 -7.16 6.25 9.63
N GLU A 74 -7.35 4.96 9.83
CA GLU A 74 -6.27 3.97 9.70
C GLU A 74 -5.94 3.64 8.24
N TYR A 75 -6.89 3.83 7.32
CA TYR A 75 -6.68 3.50 5.90
C TYR A 75 -5.57 4.32 5.25
N PHE A 76 -4.84 3.67 4.40
CA PHE A 76 -3.82 4.20 3.49
C PHE A 76 -3.86 3.44 2.17
N HIS A 77 -3.23 3.96 1.13
CA HIS A 77 -3.02 3.19 -0.07
C HIS A 77 -1.56 3.28 -0.54
N ILE A 78 -1.20 2.35 -1.42
CA ILE A 78 0.12 2.27 -2.02
C ILE A 78 -0.03 2.50 -3.50
N GLU A 79 0.90 3.22 -4.07
CA GLU A 79 1.00 3.42 -5.50
C GLU A 79 2.32 2.87 -6.02
N LEU A 80 2.27 2.29 -7.22
CA LEU A 80 3.42 1.80 -7.98
C LEU A 80 3.77 2.81 -9.05
N LYS A 81 5.05 3.14 -9.19
CA LYS A 81 5.56 3.94 -10.30
C LYS A 81 5.62 3.10 -11.56
N GLN A 82 4.87 3.50 -12.58
CA GLN A 82 4.90 2.95 -13.93
C GLN A 82 5.46 3.98 -14.91
N LYS A 83 5.55 3.62 -16.19
CA LYS A 83 6.13 4.49 -17.24
C LYS A 83 5.36 5.80 -17.42
N ASP A 84 4.06 5.77 -17.24
CA ASP A 84 3.11 6.87 -17.44
C ASP A 84 2.69 7.56 -16.13
N GLY A 85 3.21 7.12 -14.99
CA GLY A 85 2.95 7.77 -13.72
C GLY A 85 2.78 6.82 -12.54
N TRP A 86 2.22 7.35 -11.47
CA TRP A 86 1.84 6.61 -10.28
C TRP A 86 0.47 5.96 -10.47
N HIS A 87 0.35 4.69 -10.13
CA HIS A 87 -0.88 3.91 -10.19
C HIS A 87 -1.20 3.28 -8.84
N ILE A 88 -2.46 3.39 -8.41
CA ILE A 88 -2.93 2.81 -7.14
C ILE A 88 -2.89 1.29 -7.23
N LEU A 89 -2.24 0.63 -6.28
CA LEU A 89 -2.32 -0.81 -6.09
C LEU A 89 -3.71 -1.21 -5.63
N THR A 90 -4.25 -2.25 -6.25
CA THR A 90 -5.54 -2.80 -5.84
C THR A 90 -5.37 -3.92 -4.84
N HIS A 91 -6.33 -4.07 -3.95
CA HIS A 91 -6.47 -5.19 -3.03
C HIS A 91 -7.91 -5.68 -3.01
N SER A 92 -8.16 -6.85 -2.43
CA SER A 92 -9.51 -7.38 -2.29
C SER A 92 -10.31 -6.61 -1.24
N ASP A 93 -11.61 -6.39 -1.48
CA ASP A 93 -12.53 -5.82 -0.48
C ASP A 93 -12.61 -6.65 0.80
N ALA A 94 -12.24 -7.95 0.73
CA ALA A 94 -12.13 -8.80 1.91
C ALA A 94 -11.11 -8.32 2.95
N VAL A 95 -10.19 -7.43 2.56
CA VAL A 95 -9.23 -6.77 3.48
C VAL A 95 -9.96 -6.06 4.61
N PHE A 96 -11.02 -5.30 4.32
CA PHE A 96 -11.80 -4.56 5.30
C PHE A 96 -12.66 -5.47 6.20
N ILE A 97 -13.00 -6.66 5.73
CA ILE A 97 -13.71 -7.66 6.54
C ILE A 97 -12.75 -8.33 7.51
N LYS A 98 -11.53 -8.66 7.04
CA LYS A 98 -10.49 -9.31 7.86
C LYS A 98 -9.84 -8.35 8.85
N ASN A 99 -9.70 -7.09 8.47
CA ASN A 99 -9.03 -6.03 9.24
C ASN A 99 -9.98 -4.84 9.42
N PRO A 100 -11.04 -4.98 10.26
CA PRO A 100 -12.08 -3.97 10.40
C PRO A 100 -11.55 -2.62 10.91
N HIS A 101 -10.42 -2.61 11.63
CA HIS A 101 -9.78 -1.37 12.09
C HIS A 101 -9.33 -0.47 10.92
N LEU A 102 -9.07 -1.01 9.72
CA LEU A 102 -8.77 -0.18 8.54
C LEU A 102 -9.92 0.75 8.14
N ASN A 103 -11.12 0.49 8.64
CA ASN A 103 -12.26 1.40 8.50
C ASN A 103 -12.37 2.42 9.66
N ASP A 104 -11.52 2.31 10.69
CA ASP A 104 -11.55 3.23 11.81
C ASP A 104 -11.09 4.62 11.36
N PHE A 105 -11.81 5.63 11.82
CA PHE A 105 -11.52 7.03 11.58
C PHE A 105 -11.94 7.86 12.80
N GLY A 106 -11.55 9.13 12.78
CA GLY A 106 -11.88 10.05 13.90
C GLY A 106 -10.75 10.15 14.92
N HIS A 107 -9.57 9.61 14.60
CA HIS A 107 -8.36 9.94 15.32
C HIS A 107 -7.94 11.38 15.04
N VAL A 108 -7.23 12.01 15.97
CA VAL A 108 -6.80 13.40 15.83
C VAL A 108 -5.30 13.49 16.07
N LEU A 109 -4.59 14.07 15.11
CA LEU A 109 -3.19 14.51 15.24
C LEU A 109 -3.21 16.00 15.59
N MET A 110 -2.88 16.32 16.85
CA MET A 110 -2.93 17.67 17.37
C MET A 110 -1.87 18.58 16.74
N ALA A 111 -2.15 19.87 16.71
CA ALA A 111 -1.19 20.89 16.28
C ALA A 111 0.11 20.79 17.07
N GLY A 112 1.25 20.84 16.38
CA GLY A 112 2.59 20.75 16.97
C GLY A 112 2.95 19.38 17.56
N SER A 113 2.23 18.31 17.21
CA SER A 113 2.49 16.96 17.70
C SER A 113 3.01 16.03 16.58
N GLU A 114 3.56 14.90 17.00
CA GLU A 114 3.97 13.81 16.13
C GLU A 114 3.38 12.49 16.61
N MET A 115 3.32 11.51 15.72
CA MET A 115 2.89 10.15 16.02
C MET A 115 3.63 9.12 15.17
N ASP A 116 3.86 7.95 15.74
CA ASP A 116 4.31 6.79 14.99
C ASP A 116 3.11 6.10 14.35
N MET A 117 3.24 5.75 13.06
CA MET A 117 2.24 4.99 12.33
C MET A 117 2.89 3.79 11.63
N LYS A 118 2.14 2.70 11.57
CA LYS A 118 2.54 1.47 10.89
C LYS A 118 1.59 1.22 9.73
N PHE A 119 2.17 1.03 8.56
CA PHE A 119 1.45 0.62 7.36
C PHE A 119 1.67 -0.86 7.12
N SER A 120 0.66 -1.68 7.40
CA SER A 120 0.74 -3.13 7.26
C SER A 120 0.42 -3.55 5.83
N ILE A 121 1.45 -3.99 5.11
CA ILE A 121 1.32 -4.52 3.75
C ILE A 121 0.64 -5.89 3.78
N ASP A 122 0.96 -6.70 4.79
CA ASP A 122 0.34 -8.01 5.01
C ASP A 122 -1.18 -7.91 5.19
N GLU A 123 -1.66 -6.88 5.92
CA GLU A 123 -3.09 -6.68 6.12
C GLU A 123 -3.82 -6.30 4.83
N LEU A 124 -3.14 -5.61 3.90
CA LEU A 124 -3.69 -5.35 2.57
C LEU A 124 -3.71 -6.61 1.69
N GLY A 125 -3.02 -7.69 2.12
CA GLY A 125 -2.98 -8.95 1.41
C GLY A 125 -2.29 -8.85 0.05
N ILE A 126 -1.32 -7.93 -0.07
CA ILE A 126 -0.51 -7.71 -1.26
C ILE A 126 0.94 -8.08 -0.99
N GLU A 127 1.66 -8.50 -2.03
CA GLU A 127 3.09 -8.72 -2.02
C GLU A 127 3.72 -7.78 -3.04
N LEU A 128 4.70 -6.97 -2.60
CA LEU A 128 5.34 -5.97 -3.44
C LEU A 128 6.51 -6.60 -4.21
N ALA A 129 6.42 -6.64 -5.53
CA ALA A 129 7.54 -7.01 -6.40
C ALA A 129 8.63 -5.92 -6.38
N PRO A 130 9.86 -6.19 -6.86
CA PRO A 130 10.86 -5.15 -7.04
C PRO A 130 10.33 -3.98 -7.86
N GLY A 131 10.47 -2.76 -7.30
CA GLY A 131 9.90 -1.57 -7.93
C GLY A 131 9.99 -0.32 -7.05
N GLU A 132 9.46 0.77 -7.58
CA GLU A 132 9.38 2.08 -6.94
C GLU A 132 7.94 2.35 -6.52
N TYR A 133 7.72 2.61 -5.24
CA TYR A 133 6.41 2.76 -4.62
C TYR A 133 6.32 4.06 -3.85
N ARG A 134 5.09 4.47 -3.51
CA ARG A 134 4.85 5.48 -2.47
C ARG A 134 3.67 5.08 -1.59
N ILE A 135 3.78 5.36 -0.29
CA ILE A 135 2.64 5.32 0.62
C ILE A 135 1.94 6.66 0.54
N VAL A 136 0.61 6.62 0.48
CA VAL A 136 -0.25 7.81 0.42
C VAL A 136 -1.18 7.81 1.62
N LYS A 137 -1.20 8.94 2.33
CA LYS A 137 -2.01 9.15 3.52
C LYS A 137 -2.74 10.50 3.46
N THR A 138 -4.05 10.46 3.73
CA THR A 138 -4.90 11.66 3.71
C THR A 138 -5.35 12.01 5.12
N PHE A 139 -5.37 13.30 5.40
CA PHE A 139 -5.80 13.92 6.63
C PHE A 139 -6.88 14.95 6.33
N LEU A 140 -7.78 15.19 7.30
CA LEU A 140 -8.83 16.17 7.20
C LEU A 140 -8.63 17.26 8.26
N SER A 141 -8.52 18.53 7.85
CA SER A 141 -8.40 19.63 8.78
C SER A 141 -9.60 19.68 9.73
N GLN A 142 -9.36 19.95 11.02
CA GLN A 142 -10.40 20.06 12.04
C GLN A 142 -10.72 21.54 12.41
N GLY A 143 -10.25 22.48 11.60
CA GLY A 143 -10.48 23.91 11.79
C GLY A 143 -11.84 24.38 11.29
N ASN A 144 -11.96 25.71 11.11
CA ASN A 144 -13.21 26.35 10.64
C ASN A 144 -13.57 26.00 9.19
N SER A 145 -12.61 25.50 8.40
CA SER A 145 -12.79 25.03 7.03
C SER A 145 -12.30 23.60 6.97
N PHE A 146 -13.16 22.69 6.50
CA PHE A 146 -12.78 21.31 6.24
C PHE A 146 -12.14 21.22 4.86
N TYR A 147 -10.89 20.74 4.84
CA TYR A 147 -10.17 20.43 3.61
C TYR A 147 -9.25 19.25 3.84
N GLU A 148 -8.96 18.54 2.77
CA GLU A 148 -8.06 17.39 2.80
C GLU A 148 -6.62 17.81 2.54
N VAL A 149 -5.70 17.20 3.27
CA VAL A 149 -4.26 17.25 3.02
C VAL A 149 -3.78 15.83 2.80
N THR A 150 -3.28 15.57 1.60
CA THR A 150 -2.70 14.28 1.24
C THR A 150 -1.19 14.43 1.12
N VAL A 151 -0.46 13.55 1.79
CA VAL A 151 0.99 13.43 1.74
C VAL A 151 1.38 12.04 1.23
N ALA A 152 2.52 11.95 0.56
CA ALA A 152 3.03 10.67 0.06
C ALA A 152 4.54 10.59 0.22
N GLN A 153 5.04 9.45 0.68
CA GLN A 153 6.47 9.20 0.82
C GLN A 153 6.90 8.03 -0.06
N PRO A 154 7.84 8.25 -0.99
CA PRO A 154 8.40 7.19 -1.84
C PRO A 154 9.28 6.22 -1.06
N PHE A 155 9.32 4.97 -1.55
CA PHE A 155 10.24 3.91 -1.13
C PHE A 155 10.49 2.93 -2.27
N THR A 156 11.50 2.08 -2.13
CA THR A 156 11.86 1.06 -3.12
C THR A 156 11.83 -0.35 -2.52
N VAL A 157 11.50 -1.33 -3.35
CA VAL A 157 11.66 -2.77 -3.08
C VAL A 157 12.65 -3.32 -4.09
N ASN A 158 13.68 -4.07 -3.63
CA ASN A 158 14.77 -4.64 -4.44
C ASN A 158 14.73 -6.17 -4.43
#